data_13650e9524a79dd1c6f8e079ee8eac1c
#
_entry.id   13650e9524a79dd1c6f8e079ee8eac1c
#
_cell.length_a   1.000
_cell.length_b   1.000
_cell.length_c   1.000
_cell.angle_alpha   90.00
_cell.angle_beta   90.00
_cell.angle_gamma   90.00
#
_symmetry.space_group_name_H-M   'P 1'
#
loop_
_entity.id
_entity.type
_entity.pdbx_description
1 polymer ?
#
loop_
_entity_poly.entity_id
_entity_poly.type
_entity_poly.pdbx_seq_one_letter_code
_entity_poly.pdbx_strand_id
1 'polypeptide(L)'
;ATSETPYFQVGESKYGKPVLDRVITPTTPLDEAAKCALVSMDSTLKSNLSVGLPLDLTVYEVDRLESDKIVCIDEGNPYFRMLHDRWGSELRKAFDTIESPQWNAGAPACASPLHAPGCRYQPLRKTSGPLDR
;
A
#
# COMPACT_ATOMS: atom_id res chain seq x y z
N ALA A 1 15.03 14.03 1.40
CA ALA A 1 14.17 13.95 0.22
C ALA A 1 14.99 14.18 -1.05
N THR A 2 14.63 13.52 -2.12
CA THR A 2 15.22 13.67 -3.46
C THR A 2 14.12 14.07 -4.45
N SER A 3 14.49 14.36 -5.70
CA SER A 3 13.50 14.59 -6.76
C SER A 3 12.61 13.38 -7.03
N GLU A 4 13.13 12.16 -6.81
CA GLU A 4 12.40 10.90 -6.99
C GLU A 4 11.62 10.48 -5.74
N THR A 5 12.10 10.89 -4.56
CA THR A 5 11.45 10.59 -3.26
C THR A 5 11.35 11.90 -2.47
N PRO A 6 10.34 12.74 -2.75
CA PRO A 6 10.21 14.08 -2.17
C PRO A 6 9.61 14.07 -0.76
N TYR A 7 9.86 13.04 0.02
CA TYR A 7 9.44 12.89 1.41
C TYR A 7 10.50 12.17 2.23
N PHE A 8 10.39 12.22 3.53
CA PHE A 8 11.17 11.41 4.46
C PHE A 8 10.27 10.39 5.14
N GLN A 9 10.79 9.19 5.31
CA GLN A 9 10.10 8.14 6.05
C GLN A 9 11.05 7.57 7.09
N VAL A 10 10.59 7.52 8.33
CA VAL A 10 11.30 6.92 9.47
C VAL A 10 10.45 5.80 10.01
N GLY A 11 11.07 4.69 10.37
CA GLY A 11 10.40 3.48 10.84
C GLY A 11 10.09 2.48 9.74
N GLU A 12 8.96 1.77 9.87
CA GLU A 12 8.61 0.68 8.94
C GLU A 12 8.18 1.21 7.56
N SER A 13 8.91 0.85 6.53
CA SER A 13 8.68 1.33 5.16
C SER A 13 7.99 0.32 4.23
N LYS A 14 7.76 -0.91 4.70
CA LYS A 14 7.28 -2.00 3.81
C LYS A 14 5.84 -1.86 3.38
N TYR A 15 4.98 -1.29 4.21
CA TYR A 15 3.53 -1.36 4.01
C TYR A 15 2.93 -0.12 3.36
N GLY A 16 3.29 1.08 3.79
CA GLY A 16 2.71 2.33 3.31
C GLY A 16 3.46 3.00 2.16
N LYS A 17 4.77 2.76 2.07
CA LYS A 17 5.65 3.38 1.06
C LYS A 17 5.17 3.23 -0.39
N PRO A 18 4.67 2.08 -0.86
CA PRO A 18 4.21 1.94 -2.25
C PRO A 18 3.11 2.91 -2.67
N VAL A 19 2.32 3.41 -1.74
CA VAL A 19 1.30 4.44 -2.01
C VAL A 19 1.95 5.80 -2.19
N LEU A 20 2.85 6.17 -1.26
CA LEU A 20 3.59 7.43 -1.31
C LEU A 20 4.40 7.55 -2.61
N ASP A 21 5.14 6.51 -2.98
CA ASP A 21 5.99 6.49 -4.18
C ASP A 21 5.20 6.70 -5.49
N ARG A 22 3.90 6.36 -5.51
CA ARG A 22 3.05 6.51 -6.70
C ARG A 22 2.34 7.84 -6.78
N VAL A 23 2.11 8.49 -5.65
CA VAL A 23 1.22 9.65 -5.56
C VAL A 23 1.99 10.95 -5.27
N ILE A 24 3.03 10.89 -4.43
CA ILE A 24 3.73 12.09 -3.97
C ILE A 24 4.77 12.53 -4.99
N THR A 25 4.65 13.78 -5.40
CA THR A 25 5.60 14.49 -6.27
C THR A 25 6.07 15.78 -5.58
N PRO A 26 7.14 16.43 -6.04
CA PRO A 26 7.59 17.72 -5.47
C PRO A 26 6.54 18.83 -5.55
N THR A 27 5.55 18.70 -6.42
CA THR A 27 4.49 19.69 -6.65
C THR A 27 3.14 19.28 -6.06
N THR A 28 3.07 18.15 -5.36
CA THR A 28 1.83 17.70 -4.71
C THR A 28 1.37 18.71 -3.66
N PRO A 29 0.13 19.20 -3.73
CA PRO A 29 -0.44 20.11 -2.72
C PRO A 29 -0.45 19.46 -1.34
N LEU A 30 -0.31 20.26 -0.27
CA LEU A 30 -0.22 19.77 1.10
C LEU A 30 -1.45 18.94 1.53
N ASP A 31 -2.65 19.34 1.14
CA ASP A 31 -3.88 18.60 1.46
C ASP A 31 -3.92 17.22 0.77
N GLU A 32 -3.40 17.13 -0.45
CA GLU A 32 -3.26 15.86 -1.15
C GLU A 32 -2.14 15.00 -0.56
N ALA A 33 -1.05 15.61 -0.14
CA ALA A 33 0.03 14.93 0.55
C ALA A 33 -0.44 14.38 1.89
N ALA A 34 -1.21 15.16 2.67
CA ALA A 34 -1.82 14.71 3.93
C ALA A 34 -2.78 13.54 3.69
N LYS A 35 -3.65 13.62 2.70
CA LYS A 35 -4.54 12.52 2.31
C LYS A 35 -3.75 11.26 1.94
N CYS A 36 -2.69 11.40 1.15
CA CYS A 36 -1.84 10.28 0.75
C CYS A 36 -1.11 9.66 1.95
N ALA A 37 -0.63 10.46 2.89
CA ALA A 37 -0.03 9.99 4.13
C ALA A 37 -1.02 9.17 4.96
N LEU A 38 -2.28 9.60 5.07
CA LEU A 38 -3.32 8.86 5.79
C LEU A 38 -3.68 7.54 5.09
N VAL A 39 -3.74 7.49 3.76
CA VAL A 39 -3.92 6.24 3.00
C VAL A 39 -2.73 5.29 3.22
N SER A 40 -1.51 5.82 3.24
CA SER A 40 -0.31 5.06 3.55
C SER A 40 -0.36 4.47 4.97
N MET A 41 -0.80 5.25 5.96
CA MET A 41 -0.96 4.80 7.34
C MET A 41 -2.07 3.77 7.48
N ASP A 42 -3.20 3.93 6.80
CA ASP A 42 -4.28 2.93 6.74
C ASP A 42 -3.78 1.57 6.25
N SER A 43 -3.00 1.56 5.17
CA SER A 43 -2.37 0.35 4.64
C SER A 43 -1.39 -0.28 5.63
N THR A 44 -0.68 0.55 6.39
CA THR A 44 0.26 0.11 7.43
C THR A 44 -0.46 -0.50 8.62
N LEU A 45 -1.51 0.16 9.12
CA LEU A 45 -2.35 -0.33 10.23
C LEU A 45 -2.97 -1.69 9.92
N LYS A 46 -3.40 -1.89 8.66
CA LYS A 46 -3.98 -3.16 8.21
C LYS A 46 -2.97 -4.31 8.17
N SER A 47 -1.70 -4.01 7.93
CA SER A 47 -0.68 -5.02 7.62
C SER A 47 0.34 -5.23 8.74
N ASN A 48 0.45 -4.30 9.69
CA ASN A 48 1.43 -4.32 10.76
C ASN A 48 0.78 -4.17 12.13
N LEU A 49 0.76 -5.25 12.90
CA LEU A 49 0.16 -5.32 14.24
C LEU A 49 0.87 -4.43 15.30
N SER A 50 2.08 -3.97 15.01
CA SER A 50 2.82 -3.09 15.93
C SER A 50 2.52 -1.60 15.76
N VAL A 51 1.70 -1.24 14.76
CA VAL A 51 1.24 0.12 14.51
C VAL A 51 -0.24 0.20 14.83
N GLY A 52 -0.64 1.23 15.57
CA GLY A 52 -2.03 1.42 16.00
C GLY A 52 -2.45 2.89 16.02
N LEU A 53 -3.73 3.10 16.25
CA LEU A 53 -4.29 4.42 16.55
C LEU A 53 -4.03 4.78 18.02
N PRO A 54 -3.96 6.06 18.37
CA PRO A 54 -4.17 7.23 17.50
C PRO A 54 -2.94 7.58 16.65
N LEU A 55 -3.17 8.34 15.55
CA LEU A 55 -2.14 8.98 14.74
C LEU A 55 -2.19 10.48 14.95
N ASP A 56 -1.03 11.11 15.02
CA ASP A 56 -0.92 12.56 15.02
C ASP A 56 -0.50 13.05 13.63
N LEU A 57 -1.33 13.91 13.03
CA LEU A 57 -1.06 14.55 11.76
C LEU A 57 -0.83 16.04 11.98
N THR A 58 0.31 16.53 11.51
CA THR A 58 0.62 17.95 11.51
C THR A 58 0.87 18.42 10.08
N VAL A 59 0.21 19.49 9.67
CA VAL A 59 0.45 20.15 8.38
C VAL A 59 1.08 21.51 8.66
N TYR A 60 2.24 21.75 8.07
CA TYR A 60 3.00 22.99 8.20
C TYR A 60 3.14 23.66 6.83
N GLU A 61 2.69 24.89 6.72
CA GLU A 61 2.86 25.70 5.52
C GLU A 61 4.17 26.50 5.59
N VAL A 62 4.91 26.55 4.48
CA VAL A 62 6.14 27.33 4.37
C VAL A 62 5.87 28.80 4.74
N ASP A 63 6.80 29.41 5.45
CA ASP A 63 6.76 30.79 5.93
C ASP A 63 5.69 31.12 7.00
N ARG A 64 4.87 30.14 7.40
CA ARG A 64 4.08 30.25 8.62
C ARG A 64 4.90 29.70 9.79
N LEU A 65 5.21 30.51 10.76
CA LEU A 65 5.97 30.10 11.95
C LEU A 65 5.11 29.31 12.95
N GLU A 66 3.86 29.06 12.63
CA GLU A 66 2.88 28.35 13.43
C GLU A 66 2.29 27.17 12.64
N SER A 67 2.00 26.08 13.33
CA SER A 67 1.30 24.92 12.78
C SER A 67 -0.17 25.01 13.18
N ASP A 68 -1.01 25.48 12.28
CA ASP A 68 -2.45 25.66 12.51
C ASP A 68 -3.24 24.34 12.41
N LYS A 69 -2.67 23.33 11.77
CA LYS A 69 -3.35 22.07 11.48
C LYS A 69 -2.66 20.92 12.21
N ILE A 70 -3.03 20.71 13.46
CA ILE A 70 -2.64 19.54 14.24
C ILE A 70 -3.89 18.72 14.52
N VAL A 71 -3.94 17.50 14.05
CA VAL A 71 -5.11 16.61 14.20
C VAL A 71 -4.67 15.29 14.78
N CYS A 72 -5.27 14.93 15.91
CA CYS A 72 -5.21 13.56 16.43
C CYS A 72 -6.30 12.72 15.78
N ILE A 73 -5.91 11.63 15.17
CA ILE A 73 -6.79 10.72 14.43
C ILE A 73 -6.91 9.45 15.25
N ASP A 74 -8.04 9.29 15.89
CA ASP A 74 -8.43 8.12 16.66
C ASP A 74 -9.42 7.24 15.90
N GLU A 75 -9.87 6.17 16.53
CA GLU A 75 -10.88 5.26 15.96
C GLU A 75 -12.24 5.94 15.68
N GLY A 76 -12.52 7.05 16.36
CA GLY A 76 -13.73 7.86 16.19
C GLY A 76 -13.69 8.82 15.01
N ASN A 77 -12.53 9.09 14.44
CA ASN A 77 -12.37 10.09 13.39
C ASN A 77 -13.20 9.76 12.13
N PRO A 78 -14.21 10.59 11.78
CA PRO A 78 -15.13 10.25 10.69
C PRO A 78 -14.45 10.30 9.31
N TYR A 79 -13.48 11.19 9.13
CA TYR A 79 -12.74 11.29 7.87
C TYR A 79 -11.87 10.05 7.65
N PHE A 80 -11.16 9.58 8.68
CA PHE A 80 -10.29 8.42 8.57
C PHE A 80 -11.08 7.14 8.33
N ARG A 81 -12.26 6.98 8.97
CA ARG A 81 -13.19 5.86 8.69
C ARG A 81 -13.67 5.87 7.24
N MET A 82 -14.13 7.01 6.76
CA MET A 82 -14.55 7.16 5.36
C MET A 82 -13.41 6.82 4.40
N LEU A 83 -12.19 7.29 4.69
CA LEU A 83 -11.00 7.02 3.90
C LEU A 83 -10.68 5.51 3.85
N HIS A 84 -10.69 4.85 5.00
CA HIS A 84 -10.50 3.40 5.13
C HIS A 84 -11.46 2.60 4.25
N ASP A 85 -12.77 2.85 4.40
CA ASP A 85 -13.81 2.14 3.65
C ASP A 85 -13.71 2.40 2.15
N ARG A 86 -13.50 3.65 1.78
CA ARG A 86 -13.43 4.07 0.38
C ARG A 86 -12.17 3.55 -0.30
N TRP A 87 -11.02 3.64 0.35
CA TRP A 87 -9.75 3.17 -0.20
C TRP A 87 -9.80 1.68 -0.54
N GLY A 88 -10.29 0.85 0.39
CA GLY A 88 -10.45 -0.59 0.15
C GLY A 88 -11.36 -0.91 -1.04
N SER A 89 -12.49 -0.20 -1.16
CA SER A 89 -13.43 -0.40 -2.27
C SER A 89 -12.88 0.05 -3.63
N GLU A 90 -12.17 1.18 -3.67
CA GLU A 90 -11.58 1.69 -4.93
C GLU A 90 -10.39 0.83 -5.40
N LEU A 91 -9.57 0.32 -4.47
CA LEU A 91 -8.53 -0.64 -4.82
C LEU A 91 -9.12 -1.92 -5.45
N ARG A 92 -10.23 -2.42 -4.91
CA ARG A 92 -10.90 -3.60 -5.48
C ARG A 92 -11.41 -3.31 -6.88
N LYS A 93 -12.07 -2.17 -7.09
CA LYS A 93 -12.53 -1.76 -8.42
C LYS A 93 -11.36 -1.65 -9.41
N ALA A 94 -10.28 -0.99 -8.99
CA ALA A 94 -9.09 -0.87 -9.82
C ALA A 94 -8.51 -2.26 -10.20
N PHE A 95 -8.43 -3.17 -9.23
CA PHE A 95 -7.97 -4.54 -9.48
C PHE A 95 -8.88 -5.28 -10.48
N ASP A 96 -10.19 -5.15 -10.35
CA ASP A 96 -11.16 -5.83 -11.21
C ASP A 96 -11.13 -5.32 -12.68
N THR A 97 -10.55 -4.12 -12.93
CA THR A 97 -10.34 -3.59 -14.29
C THR A 97 -9.07 -4.12 -14.97
N ILE A 98 -8.16 -4.75 -14.21
CA ILE A 98 -6.93 -5.31 -14.76
C ILE A 98 -7.24 -6.66 -15.40
N GLU A 99 -6.85 -6.81 -16.66
CA GLU A 99 -7.03 -8.06 -17.39
C GLU A 99 -6.28 -9.20 -16.70
N SER A 100 -6.92 -10.37 -16.66
CA SER A 100 -6.30 -11.57 -16.12
C SER A 100 -5.15 -12.05 -17.02
N PRO A 101 -4.05 -12.57 -16.42
CA PRO A 101 -2.92 -13.06 -17.22
C PRO A 101 -3.33 -14.22 -18.12
N GLN A 102 -2.91 -14.15 -19.37
CA GLN A 102 -3.16 -15.18 -20.41
C GLN A 102 -2.11 -16.30 -20.28
N TRP A 103 -2.36 -17.28 -19.44
CA TRP A 103 -1.42 -18.38 -19.18
C TRP A 103 -1.18 -19.31 -20.38
N ASN A 104 -2.12 -19.35 -21.36
CA ASN A 104 -2.10 -20.26 -22.50
C ASN A 104 -1.70 -19.60 -23.83
N ALA A 105 -1.53 -18.30 -23.89
CA ALA A 105 -1.09 -17.62 -25.09
C ALA A 105 0.45 -17.65 -25.15
N GLY A 106 1.00 -18.71 -25.79
CA GLY A 106 2.38 -18.81 -26.28
C GLY A 106 3.43 -17.83 -25.76
N ALA A 107 3.48 -17.58 -24.45
CA ALA A 107 4.54 -16.78 -23.88
C ALA A 107 5.86 -17.44 -24.26
N PRO A 108 6.82 -16.71 -24.88
CA PRO A 108 8.15 -17.25 -25.10
C PRO A 108 8.63 -17.78 -23.74
N ALA A 109 9.01 -19.05 -23.70
CA ALA A 109 9.56 -19.65 -22.50
C ALA A 109 10.61 -18.70 -21.94
N CYS A 110 10.36 -18.11 -20.78
CA CYS A 110 11.38 -17.36 -20.09
C CYS A 110 12.61 -18.25 -20.04
N ALA A 111 13.70 -17.84 -20.68
CA ALA A 111 14.98 -18.50 -20.56
C ALA A 111 15.55 -18.23 -19.15
N SER A 112 14.78 -18.67 -18.15
CA SER A 112 15.20 -18.63 -16.75
C SER A 112 16.10 -19.83 -16.51
N PRO A 113 17.23 -19.69 -15.78
CA PRO A 113 18.10 -20.80 -15.41
C PRO A 113 17.37 -21.94 -14.69
N LEU A 114 16.16 -21.68 -14.18
CA LEU A 114 15.28 -22.65 -13.55
C LEU A 114 14.62 -23.65 -14.52
N HIS A 115 14.68 -23.39 -15.84
CA HIS A 115 14.18 -24.28 -16.89
C HIS A 115 15.31 -25.05 -17.58
N ALA A 116 16.42 -25.29 -16.92
CA ALA A 116 17.44 -26.21 -17.40
C ALA A 116 16.79 -27.62 -17.62
N PRO A 117 17.17 -28.35 -18.67
CA PRO A 117 16.63 -29.67 -18.93
C PRO A 117 16.95 -30.59 -17.75
N GLY A 118 15.91 -30.98 -17.02
CA GLY A 118 16.00 -31.77 -15.79
C GLY A 118 15.17 -31.27 -14.60
N CYS A 119 14.69 -30.03 -14.66
CA CYS A 119 13.82 -29.49 -13.61
C CYS A 119 12.37 -29.96 -13.86
N ARG A 120 11.98 -31.07 -13.21
CA ARG A 120 10.58 -31.54 -13.22
C ARG A 120 9.80 -30.69 -12.21
N TYR A 121 8.89 -29.87 -12.72
CA TYR A 121 7.84 -29.28 -11.88
C TYR A 121 6.97 -30.40 -11.32
N GLN A 122 7.06 -30.65 -10.02
CA GLN A 122 6.09 -31.48 -9.32
C GLN A 122 4.95 -30.57 -8.84
N PRO A 123 3.73 -30.73 -9.38
CA PRO A 123 2.59 -30.02 -8.83
C PRO A 123 2.40 -30.45 -7.38
N LEU A 124 2.23 -29.46 -6.49
CA LEU A 124 1.88 -29.70 -5.10
C LEU A 124 0.63 -30.61 -5.05
N ARG A 125 0.78 -31.81 -4.50
CA ARG A 125 -0.36 -32.69 -4.25
C ARG A 125 -1.32 -31.95 -3.32
N LYS A 126 -2.55 -31.76 -3.78
CA LYS A 126 -3.65 -31.38 -2.89
C LYS A 126 -3.79 -32.49 -1.88
N THR A 127 -3.36 -32.26 -0.66
CA THR A 127 -3.66 -33.15 0.47
C THR A 127 -5.13 -32.94 0.82
N SER A 128 -5.99 -33.70 0.19
CA SER A 128 -7.35 -33.93 0.68
C SER A 128 -7.27 -34.93 1.84
N GLY A 129 -6.97 -34.41 3.04
CA GLY A 129 -7.17 -35.14 4.26
C GLY A 129 -8.54 -34.76 4.85
N PRO A 130 -9.35 -35.71 5.34
CA PRO A 130 -10.59 -35.39 5.99
C PRO A 130 -10.31 -34.68 7.31
N LEU A 131 -11.00 -33.58 7.53
CA LEU A 131 -11.16 -32.96 8.85
C LEU A 131 -12.05 -33.89 9.68
N ASP A 132 -11.43 -34.74 10.48
CA ASP A 132 -12.13 -35.41 11.58
C ASP A 132 -12.12 -34.51 12.82
N ARG A 133 -13.32 -34.07 13.18
CA ARG A 133 -13.92 -33.65 14.48
C ARG A 133 -13.05 -32.88 15.49
#